data_19d57dadd5dabdaa88157845b65f4d0f
#
_entry.id   19d57dadd5dabdaa88157845b65f4d0f
#
_cell.length_a   1.000
_cell.length_b   1.000
_cell.length_c   1.000
_cell.angle_alpha   90.00
_cell.angle_beta   90.00
_cell.angle_gamma   90.00
#
_symmetry.space_group_name_H-M   'P 1'
#
loop_
_entity.id
_entity.type
_entity.pdbx_description
1 polymer ?
#
loop_
_entity_poly.entity_id
_entity_poly.type
_entity_poly.pdbx_seq_one_letter_code
_entity_poly.pdbx_strand_id
1 'polypeptide(L)'
;AAEAFRKKDKEAFALHSNRFLEMLRDVDELLRTRPEFNFDKWLTQARSWGDNSEEKDLFEKDATALVTVWGADGDPLIFDYSWREWTGLIDGYYLKRWEKFYAMLQDHLDAGTNYSEKDLPQTHGRESFRANDFYSTLGDWELQFVSTPDKVRTPITQGDEVETATRLYKKYARLA
;
A
#
# COMPACT_ATOMS: atom_id res chain seq x y z
N ALA A 1 -16.28 7.69 1.47
CA ALA A 1 -15.30 8.80 1.33
C ALA A 1 -15.58 9.62 0.08
N ALA A 2 -15.62 9.03 -1.14
CA ALA A 2 -15.74 9.78 -2.39
C ALA A 2 -16.97 10.70 -2.49
N GLU A 3 -18.13 10.24 -2.06
CA GLU A 3 -19.36 11.05 -2.07
C GLU A 3 -19.28 12.20 -1.04
N ALA A 4 -18.75 11.93 0.15
CA ALA A 4 -18.52 12.96 1.17
C ALA A 4 -17.56 14.04 0.66
N PHE A 5 -16.48 13.64 -0.04
CA PHE A 5 -15.55 14.57 -0.68
C PHE A 5 -16.26 15.46 -1.72
N ARG A 6 -17.10 14.88 -2.61
CA ARG A 6 -17.86 15.66 -3.61
C ARG A 6 -18.82 16.64 -2.96
N LYS A 7 -19.43 16.27 -1.84
CA LYS A 7 -20.33 17.13 -1.05
C LYS A 7 -19.61 18.12 -0.15
N LYS A 8 -18.28 18.08 -0.10
CA LYS A 8 -17.44 18.88 0.81
C LYS A 8 -17.79 18.68 2.29
N ASP A 9 -18.30 17.49 2.63
CA ASP A 9 -18.60 17.09 4.00
C ASP A 9 -17.33 16.52 4.66
N LYS A 10 -16.61 17.37 5.38
CA LYS A 10 -15.33 17.03 6.01
C LYS A 10 -15.46 15.96 7.07
N GLU A 11 -16.52 16.00 7.88
CA GLU A 11 -16.76 15.04 8.96
C GLU A 11 -17.06 13.65 8.40
N ALA A 12 -17.99 13.57 7.44
CA ALA A 12 -18.29 12.31 6.78
C ALA A 12 -17.09 11.76 5.99
N PHE A 13 -16.29 12.64 5.36
CA PHE A 13 -15.07 12.23 4.67
C PHE A 13 -14.06 11.60 5.64
N ALA A 14 -13.76 12.28 6.74
CA ALA A 14 -12.85 11.77 7.77
C ALA A 14 -13.35 10.45 8.37
N LEU A 15 -14.64 10.34 8.65
CA LEU A 15 -15.24 9.11 9.16
C LEU A 15 -15.06 7.93 8.19
N HIS A 16 -15.39 8.14 6.91
CA HIS A 16 -15.35 7.06 5.91
C HIS A 16 -13.95 6.69 5.47
N SER A 17 -13.02 7.65 5.37
CA SER A 17 -11.61 7.37 5.07
C SER A 17 -10.94 6.60 6.21
N ASN A 18 -11.18 7.00 7.46
CA ASN A 18 -10.64 6.26 8.61
C ASN A 18 -11.18 4.83 8.71
N ARG A 19 -12.47 4.62 8.43
CA ARG A 19 -13.08 3.28 8.40
C ARG A 19 -12.43 2.40 7.33
N PHE A 20 -12.15 2.95 6.16
CA PHE A 20 -11.47 2.21 5.10
C PHE A 20 -10.02 1.85 5.50
N LEU A 21 -9.27 2.78 6.07
CA LEU A 21 -7.92 2.51 6.57
C LEU A 21 -7.91 1.48 7.70
N GLU A 22 -8.91 1.52 8.58
CA GLU A 22 -9.11 0.50 9.62
C GLU A 22 -9.36 -0.88 9.00
N MET A 23 -10.21 -0.96 7.97
CA MET A 23 -10.48 -2.21 7.26
C MET A 23 -9.20 -2.82 6.66
N LEU A 24 -8.31 -2.01 6.09
CA LEU A 24 -7.02 -2.50 5.58
C LEU A 24 -6.13 -3.06 6.70
N ARG A 25 -6.11 -2.43 7.88
CA ARG A 25 -5.38 -2.97 9.05
C ARG A 25 -5.98 -4.29 9.54
N ASP A 26 -7.30 -4.39 9.54
CA ASP A 26 -7.99 -5.63 9.89
C ASP A 26 -7.70 -6.76 8.89
N VAL A 27 -7.58 -6.44 7.59
CA VAL A 27 -7.14 -7.41 6.57
C VAL A 27 -5.70 -7.85 6.85
N ASP A 28 -4.78 -6.92 7.15
CA ASP A 28 -3.40 -7.25 7.51
C ASP A 28 -3.33 -8.17 8.73
N GLU A 29 -4.14 -7.89 9.75
CA GLU A 29 -4.25 -8.73 10.96
C GLU A 29 -4.73 -10.15 10.60
N LEU A 30 -5.74 -10.28 9.76
CA LEU A 30 -6.24 -11.59 9.32
C LEU A 30 -5.17 -12.36 8.56
N LEU A 31 -4.47 -11.72 7.63
CA LEU A 31 -3.41 -12.34 6.85
C LEU A 31 -2.23 -12.79 7.73
N ARG A 32 -1.97 -12.08 8.83
CA ARG A 32 -0.91 -12.41 9.80
C ARG A 32 -1.13 -13.73 10.52
N THR A 33 -2.35 -14.24 10.55
CA THR A 33 -2.66 -15.55 11.16
C THR A 33 -2.10 -16.72 10.37
N ARG A 34 -1.65 -16.50 9.11
CA ARG A 34 -1.18 -17.57 8.23
C ARG A 34 0.21 -17.26 7.65
N PRO A 35 1.16 -18.19 7.80
CA PRO A 35 2.54 -17.97 7.32
C PRO A 35 2.66 -17.87 5.80
N GLU A 36 1.66 -18.35 5.06
CA GLU A 36 1.64 -18.27 3.60
C GLU A 36 1.45 -16.85 3.08
N PHE A 37 0.81 -15.99 3.88
CA PHE A 37 0.47 -14.61 3.55
C PHE A 37 1.40 -13.61 4.24
N ASN A 38 2.71 -13.88 4.25
CA ASN A 38 3.66 -13.08 4.99
C ASN A 38 4.75 -12.51 4.08
N PHE A 39 4.81 -11.18 3.99
CA PHE A 39 5.78 -10.47 3.16
C PHE A 39 7.22 -10.67 3.65
N ASP A 40 7.44 -10.68 4.96
CA ASP A 40 8.77 -10.90 5.54
C ASP A 40 9.32 -12.28 5.19
N LYS A 41 8.45 -13.29 5.06
CA LYS A 41 8.84 -14.62 4.60
C LYS A 41 9.36 -14.58 3.16
N TRP A 42 8.67 -13.85 2.28
CA TRP A 42 9.08 -13.65 0.90
C TRP A 42 10.46 -12.98 0.81
N LEU A 43 10.66 -11.90 1.56
CA LEU A 43 11.92 -11.17 1.60
C LEU A 43 13.06 -12.00 2.20
N THR A 44 12.78 -12.76 3.28
CA THR A 44 13.76 -13.67 3.88
C THR A 44 14.22 -14.73 2.88
N GLN A 45 13.30 -15.29 2.10
CA GLN A 45 13.64 -16.24 1.05
C GLN A 45 14.50 -15.60 -0.04
N ALA A 46 14.13 -14.40 -0.50
CA ALA A 46 14.93 -13.69 -1.50
C ALA A 46 16.37 -13.44 -1.00
N ARG A 47 16.51 -12.93 0.22
CA ARG A 47 17.84 -12.70 0.84
C ARG A 47 18.66 -13.99 0.99
N SER A 48 18.02 -15.14 1.19
CA SER A 48 18.73 -16.42 1.36
C SER A 48 19.49 -16.88 0.11
N TRP A 49 19.25 -16.26 -1.03
CA TRP A 49 19.94 -16.57 -2.31
C TRP A 49 21.25 -15.80 -2.47
N GLY A 50 21.48 -14.77 -1.66
CA GLY A 50 22.70 -13.98 -1.71
C GLY A 50 23.81 -14.58 -0.83
N ASP A 51 25.05 -14.56 -1.32
CA ASP A 51 26.22 -15.03 -0.59
C ASP A 51 26.79 -13.96 0.36
N ASN A 52 26.60 -12.69 0.04
CA ASN A 52 27.11 -11.55 0.80
C ASN A 52 25.97 -10.51 1.05
N SER A 53 26.28 -9.46 1.82
CA SER A 53 25.30 -8.43 2.18
C SER A 53 24.75 -7.68 0.98
N GLU A 54 25.60 -7.35 0.02
CA GLU A 54 25.22 -6.58 -1.17
C GLU A 54 24.24 -7.37 -2.04
N GLU A 55 24.52 -8.65 -2.26
CA GLU A 55 23.59 -9.54 -2.98
C GLU A 55 22.26 -9.73 -2.25
N LYS A 56 22.32 -9.91 -0.93
CA LYS A 56 21.12 -10.01 -0.11
C LYS A 56 20.23 -8.78 -0.24
N ASP A 57 20.82 -7.60 -0.20
CA ASP A 57 20.10 -6.34 -0.34
C ASP A 57 19.56 -6.14 -1.75
N LEU A 58 20.31 -6.55 -2.77
CA LEU A 58 19.87 -6.55 -4.17
C LEU A 58 18.64 -7.47 -4.35
N PHE A 59 18.72 -8.72 -3.87
CA PHE A 59 17.60 -9.66 -3.99
C PHE A 59 16.36 -9.23 -3.18
N GLU A 60 16.56 -8.59 -2.03
CA GLU A 60 15.44 -7.99 -1.27
C GLU A 60 14.80 -6.85 -2.07
N LYS A 61 15.61 -5.97 -2.66
CA LYS A 61 15.14 -4.87 -3.51
C LYS A 61 14.31 -5.41 -4.68
N ASP A 62 14.85 -6.39 -5.41
CA ASP A 62 14.17 -6.97 -6.57
C ASP A 62 12.88 -7.68 -6.19
N ALA A 63 12.91 -8.45 -5.09
CA ALA A 63 11.74 -9.13 -4.56
C ALA A 63 10.65 -8.14 -4.09
N THR A 64 11.05 -7.01 -3.51
CA THR A 64 10.15 -5.93 -3.12
C THR A 64 9.57 -5.26 -4.36
N ALA A 65 10.40 -4.90 -5.35
CA ALA A 65 9.97 -4.27 -6.59
C ALA A 65 8.93 -5.11 -7.33
N LEU A 66 9.15 -6.42 -7.38
CA LEU A 66 8.27 -7.36 -8.09
C LEU A 66 6.82 -7.32 -7.61
N VAL A 67 6.59 -7.16 -6.30
CA VAL A 67 5.24 -7.17 -5.69
C VAL A 67 4.70 -5.77 -5.37
N THR A 68 5.41 -4.72 -5.79
CA THR A 68 5.02 -3.32 -5.59
C THR A 68 5.03 -2.57 -6.91
N VAL A 69 6.12 -1.87 -7.24
CA VAL A 69 6.25 -1.01 -8.43
C VAL A 69 6.47 -1.79 -9.73
N TRP A 70 6.66 -3.09 -9.67
CA TRP A 70 6.93 -4.03 -10.77
C TRP A 70 8.25 -3.80 -11.53
N GLY A 71 8.80 -2.64 -11.55
CA GLY A 71 10.09 -2.33 -12.15
C GLY A 71 10.61 -0.99 -11.65
N ALA A 72 11.68 -1.03 -10.86
CA ALA A 72 12.11 0.14 -10.10
C ALA A 72 12.72 1.25 -10.97
N ASP A 73 13.44 0.89 -12.03
CA ASP A 73 14.30 1.82 -12.78
C ASP A 73 13.76 2.14 -14.19
N GLY A 74 12.64 1.53 -14.57
CA GLY A 74 12.01 1.77 -15.86
C GLY A 74 10.79 2.68 -15.77
N ASP A 75 10.15 2.84 -16.89
CA ASP A 75 8.83 3.44 -17.01
C ASP A 75 7.80 2.32 -17.16
N PRO A 76 7.46 1.61 -16.07
CA PRO A 76 6.58 0.46 -16.16
C PRO A 76 5.20 0.92 -16.60
N LEU A 77 4.70 0.33 -17.68
CA LEU A 77 3.34 0.55 -18.15
C LEU A 77 2.30 -0.11 -17.23
N ILE A 78 2.75 -1.01 -16.33
CA ILE A 78 1.89 -1.83 -15.50
C ILE A 78 2.40 -1.75 -14.05
N PHE A 79 1.74 -0.90 -13.28
CA PHE A 79 1.95 -0.83 -11.82
C PHE A 79 1.19 -1.94 -11.10
N ASP A 80 1.70 -2.39 -9.97
CA ASP A 80 1.07 -3.39 -9.09
C ASP A 80 0.68 -4.71 -9.82
N TYR A 81 1.34 -5.05 -10.93
CA TYR A 81 1.00 -6.24 -11.74
C TYR A 81 1.07 -7.54 -10.93
N SER A 82 2.06 -7.66 -10.05
CA SER A 82 2.25 -8.80 -9.16
C SER A 82 1.86 -8.50 -7.72
N TRP A 83 0.94 -7.60 -7.49
CA TRP A 83 0.50 -7.27 -6.15
C TRP A 83 0.06 -8.51 -5.35
N ARG A 84 0.26 -8.48 -4.04
CA ARG A 84 -0.05 -9.59 -3.15
C ARG A 84 -0.77 -9.08 -1.91
N GLU A 85 -1.77 -9.84 -1.48
CA GLU A 85 -2.42 -9.64 -0.18
C GLU A 85 -1.62 -10.37 0.88
N TRP A 86 -0.55 -9.73 1.36
CA TRP A 86 0.31 -10.25 2.40
C TRP A 86 0.39 -9.29 3.57
N THR A 87 0.37 -9.84 4.80
CA THR A 87 0.65 -9.04 6.01
C THR A 87 2.03 -8.40 5.90
N GLY A 88 2.18 -7.19 6.38
CA GLY A 88 3.37 -6.39 6.21
C GLY A 88 3.43 -5.62 4.89
N LEU A 89 2.93 -6.19 3.77
CA LEU A 89 2.79 -5.47 2.51
C LEU A 89 1.51 -4.60 2.51
N ILE A 90 0.41 -5.13 3.03
CA ILE A 90 -0.84 -4.36 3.19
C ILE A 90 -0.59 -3.16 4.11
N ASP A 91 -0.08 -3.37 5.32
CA ASP A 91 0.13 -2.30 6.30
C ASP A 91 1.29 -1.37 5.91
N GLY A 92 2.40 -1.94 5.43
CA GLY A 92 3.63 -1.19 5.15
C GLY A 92 3.64 -0.42 3.83
N TYR A 93 2.88 -0.88 2.84
CA TYR A 93 2.88 -0.29 1.49
C TYR A 93 1.50 0.21 1.06
N TYR A 94 0.51 -0.66 0.89
CA TYR A 94 -0.79 -0.25 0.34
C TYR A 94 -1.57 0.68 1.27
N LEU A 95 -1.58 0.42 2.57
CA LEU A 95 -2.19 1.31 3.55
C LEU A 95 -1.55 2.70 3.51
N LYS A 96 -0.22 2.77 3.40
CA LYS A 96 0.51 4.05 3.34
C LYS A 96 0.19 4.87 2.09
N ARG A 97 -0.04 4.21 0.95
CA ARG A 97 -0.52 4.89 -0.27
C ARG A 97 -1.90 5.51 -0.05
N TRP A 98 -2.83 4.78 0.57
CA TRP A 98 -4.15 5.30 0.89
C TRP A 98 -4.13 6.40 1.95
N GLU A 99 -3.29 6.28 2.98
CA GLU A 99 -3.09 7.36 3.97
C GLU A 99 -2.65 8.66 3.27
N LYS A 100 -1.66 8.59 2.38
CA LYS A 100 -1.19 9.75 1.60
C LYS A 100 -2.28 10.32 0.69
N PHE A 101 -3.03 9.46 0.01
CA PHE A 101 -4.12 9.89 -0.86
C PHE A 101 -5.24 10.59 -0.09
N TYR A 102 -5.67 10.04 1.03
CA TYR A 102 -6.70 10.69 1.85
C TYR A 102 -6.20 11.97 2.51
N ALA A 103 -4.94 12.05 2.88
CA ALA A 103 -4.35 13.30 3.38
C ALA A 103 -4.38 14.40 2.31
N MET A 104 -3.99 14.12 1.08
CA MET A 104 -4.08 15.05 -0.04
C MET A 104 -5.52 15.50 -0.29
N LEU A 105 -6.50 14.58 -0.27
CA LEU A 105 -7.91 14.95 -0.42
C LEU A 105 -8.42 15.81 0.76
N GLN A 106 -7.96 15.55 1.98
CA GLN A 106 -8.28 16.37 3.14
C GLN A 106 -7.74 17.80 2.99
N ASP A 107 -6.50 17.94 2.51
CA ASP A 107 -5.89 19.25 2.24
C ASP A 107 -6.72 20.05 1.23
N HIS A 108 -7.22 19.40 0.17
CA HIS A 108 -8.14 20.03 -0.79
C HIS A 108 -9.46 20.48 -0.14
N LEU A 109 -10.04 19.64 0.74
CA LEU A 109 -11.25 20.00 1.49
C LEU A 109 -11.00 21.19 2.41
N ASP A 110 -9.84 21.25 3.07
CA ASP A 110 -9.49 22.31 4.01
C ASP A 110 -9.21 23.63 3.30
N ALA A 111 -8.58 23.57 2.16
CA ALA A 111 -8.32 24.72 1.29
C ALA A 111 -9.57 25.16 0.48
N GLY A 112 -10.64 24.36 0.45
CA GLY A 112 -11.84 24.64 -0.36
C GLY A 112 -11.63 24.43 -1.86
N THR A 113 -10.52 23.80 -2.28
CA THR A 113 -10.17 23.51 -3.67
C THR A 113 -10.80 22.20 -4.14
N ASN A 114 -10.76 21.95 -5.44
CA ASN A 114 -11.22 20.68 -6.02
C ASN A 114 -10.00 19.87 -6.48
N TYR A 115 -10.06 18.57 -6.23
CA TYR A 115 -9.17 17.59 -6.87
C TYR A 115 -9.84 17.04 -8.13
N SER A 116 -9.12 16.95 -9.23
CA SER A 116 -9.62 16.39 -10.47
C SER A 116 -8.53 15.54 -11.14
N GLU A 117 -8.85 14.29 -11.42
CA GLU A 117 -7.99 13.41 -12.20
C GLU A 117 -8.01 13.72 -13.72
N LYS A 118 -8.92 14.61 -14.16
CA LYS A 118 -8.97 15.03 -15.56
C LYS A 118 -7.74 15.80 -16.00
N ASP A 119 -7.03 16.37 -15.03
CA ASP A 119 -5.80 17.10 -15.26
C ASP A 119 -4.56 16.20 -15.28
N LEU A 120 -4.76 14.87 -15.09
CA LEU A 120 -3.69 13.90 -15.29
C LEU A 120 -3.39 13.80 -16.80
N PRO A 121 -2.11 13.82 -17.17
CA PRO A 121 -1.72 13.59 -18.55
C PRO A 121 -2.30 12.26 -19.06
N GLN A 122 -2.90 12.28 -20.23
CA GLN A 122 -3.46 11.09 -20.91
C GLN A 122 -2.37 10.21 -21.54
N THR A 123 -1.11 10.49 -21.26
CA THR A 123 0.04 9.73 -21.75
C THR A 123 0.32 8.55 -20.82
N HIS A 124 0.81 7.47 -21.38
CA HIS A 124 1.18 6.26 -20.62
C HIS A 124 2.62 6.39 -20.13
N GLY A 125 2.84 5.94 -18.90
CA GLY A 125 4.17 5.83 -18.31
C GLY A 125 4.41 6.71 -17.10
N ARG A 126 5.58 6.56 -16.50
CA ARG A 126 5.96 7.23 -15.24
C ARG A 126 6.01 8.75 -15.38
N GLU A 127 6.41 9.28 -16.54
CA GLU A 127 6.47 10.72 -16.79
C GLU A 127 5.09 11.38 -16.70
N SER A 128 4.04 10.67 -17.11
CA SER A 128 2.67 11.18 -17.03
C SER A 128 2.17 11.31 -15.58
N PHE A 129 2.55 10.39 -14.70
CA PHE A 129 2.24 10.49 -13.28
C PHE A 129 3.07 11.59 -12.59
N ARG A 130 4.33 11.78 -13.01
CA ARG A 130 5.20 12.84 -12.47
C ARG A 130 4.76 14.26 -12.81
N ALA A 131 3.89 14.45 -13.77
CA ALA A 131 3.30 15.74 -14.07
C ALA A 131 2.24 16.19 -13.03
N ASN A 132 1.79 15.29 -12.17
CA ASN A 132 0.94 15.60 -11.03
C ASN A 132 1.75 15.52 -9.74
N ASP A 133 1.74 16.57 -8.94
CA ASP A 133 2.55 16.67 -7.72
C ASP A 133 2.31 15.53 -6.73
N PHE A 134 1.06 15.09 -6.59
CA PHE A 134 0.73 13.96 -5.71
C PHE A 134 1.37 12.67 -6.19
N TYR A 135 1.19 12.30 -7.46
CA TYR A 135 1.74 11.06 -8.01
C TYR A 135 3.26 11.09 -8.12
N SER A 136 3.85 12.26 -8.35
CA SER A 136 5.30 12.43 -8.31
C SER A 136 5.85 12.13 -6.91
N THR A 137 5.27 12.74 -5.89
CA THR A 137 5.64 12.52 -4.48
C THR A 137 5.38 11.08 -4.03
N LEU A 138 4.27 10.48 -4.48
CA LEU A 138 3.96 9.08 -4.21
C LEU A 138 5.00 8.15 -4.85
N GLY A 139 5.34 8.37 -6.12
CA GLY A 139 6.31 7.57 -6.84
C GLY A 139 7.71 7.64 -6.22
N ASP A 140 8.14 8.80 -5.74
CA ASP A 140 9.42 8.95 -5.03
C ASP A 140 9.41 8.16 -3.71
N TRP A 141 8.32 8.19 -2.97
CA TRP A 141 8.16 7.39 -1.77
C TRP A 141 8.17 5.88 -2.08
N GLU A 142 7.48 5.44 -3.14
CA GLU A 142 7.44 4.05 -3.58
C GLU A 142 8.84 3.54 -3.95
N LEU A 143 9.61 4.33 -4.68
CA LEU A 143 11.00 4.00 -5.00
C LEU A 143 11.89 3.96 -3.77
N GLN A 144 11.70 4.86 -2.82
CA GLN A 144 12.39 4.83 -1.54
C GLN A 144 12.02 3.56 -0.76
N PHE A 145 10.73 3.19 -0.72
CA PHE A 145 10.29 1.95 -0.10
C PHE A 145 10.98 0.72 -0.68
N VAL A 146 11.07 0.63 -2.01
CA VAL A 146 11.76 -0.47 -2.70
C VAL A 146 13.26 -0.49 -2.41
N SER A 147 13.89 0.68 -2.40
CA SER A 147 15.36 0.82 -2.31
C SER A 147 15.90 0.82 -0.87
N THR A 148 15.05 0.77 0.15
CA THR A 148 15.48 0.73 1.54
C THR A 148 15.71 -0.73 1.96
N PRO A 149 16.95 -1.16 2.17
CA PRO A 149 17.27 -2.50 2.67
C PRO A 149 16.83 -2.67 4.13
N ASP A 150 16.99 -3.88 4.66
CA ASP A 150 16.68 -4.24 6.06
C ASP A 150 15.21 -4.08 6.45
N LYS A 151 14.30 -4.27 5.50
CA LYS A 151 12.86 -4.38 5.78
C LYS A 151 12.52 -5.72 6.43
N VAL A 152 13.41 -6.69 6.28
CA VAL A 152 13.18 -8.06 6.74
C VAL A 152 13.12 -8.09 8.26
N ARG A 153 11.93 -8.35 8.74
CA ARG A 153 11.65 -8.70 10.13
C ARG A 153 11.50 -10.21 10.20
N THR A 154 11.68 -10.74 11.39
CA THR A 154 11.33 -12.15 11.61
C THR A 154 9.86 -12.35 11.24
N PRO A 155 9.55 -13.26 10.30
CA PRO A 155 8.16 -13.54 9.95
C PRO A 155 7.37 -13.93 11.19
N ILE A 156 6.36 -13.15 11.53
CA ILE A 156 5.52 -13.40 12.70
C ILE A 156 4.16 -13.90 12.22
N THR A 157 3.84 -15.14 12.58
CA THR A 157 2.47 -15.65 12.51
C THR A 157 1.84 -15.45 13.87
N GLN A 158 0.73 -14.75 13.94
CA GLN A 158 0.08 -14.38 15.20
C GLN A 158 -1.45 -14.46 15.09
N GLY A 159 -2.06 -15.06 16.11
CA GLY A 159 -3.52 -15.17 16.21
C GLY A 159 -4.05 -16.49 15.65
N ASP A 160 -5.34 -16.71 15.86
CA ASP A 160 -6.10 -17.81 15.31
C ASP A 160 -6.95 -17.32 14.14
N GLU A 161 -6.86 -17.99 12.99
CA GLU A 161 -7.53 -17.57 11.76
C GLU A 161 -9.05 -17.61 11.87
N VAL A 162 -9.61 -18.60 12.56
CA VAL A 162 -11.07 -18.76 12.70
C VAL A 162 -11.63 -17.73 13.66
N GLU A 163 -10.94 -17.51 14.79
CA GLU A 163 -11.32 -16.48 15.76
C GLU A 163 -11.26 -15.09 15.13
N THR A 164 -10.14 -14.75 14.46
CA THR A 164 -9.94 -13.46 13.80
C THR A 164 -10.98 -13.25 12.71
N ALA A 165 -11.19 -14.22 11.81
CA ALA A 165 -12.18 -14.12 10.74
C ALA A 165 -13.61 -13.96 11.31
N THR A 166 -13.94 -14.70 12.36
CA THR A 166 -15.27 -14.62 13.01
C THR A 166 -15.49 -13.23 13.62
N ARG A 167 -14.50 -12.67 14.29
CA ARG A 167 -14.54 -11.33 14.86
C ARG A 167 -14.74 -10.27 13.79
N LEU A 168 -13.95 -10.33 12.72
CA LEU A 168 -14.03 -9.39 11.59
C LEU A 168 -15.34 -9.53 10.83
N TYR A 169 -15.83 -10.74 10.61
CA TYR A 169 -17.16 -10.95 10.04
C TYR A 169 -18.25 -10.24 10.86
N LYS A 170 -18.25 -10.41 12.18
CA LYS A 170 -19.21 -9.73 13.07
C LYS A 170 -19.09 -8.20 13.02
N LYS A 171 -17.85 -7.69 12.85
CA LYS A 171 -17.60 -6.25 12.72
C LYS A 171 -18.18 -5.69 11.43
N TYR A 172 -18.03 -6.38 10.30
CA TYR A 172 -18.35 -5.87 8.97
C TYR A 172 -19.72 -6.33 8.43
N ALA A 173 -20.26 -7.46 8.85
CA ALA A 173 -21.55 -7.95 8.39
C ALA A 173 -22.75 -7.02 8.71
N ARG A 174 -22.55 -6.06 9.63
CA ARG A 174 -23.56 -5.05 9.97
C ARG A 174 -23.49 -3.80 9.09
N LEU A 175 -22.49 -3.73 8.19
CA LEU A 175 -22.26 -2.60 7.30
C LEU A 175 -22.73 -2.89 5.87
N ALA A 176 -23.07 -4.15 5.59
CA ALA A 176 -23.69 -4.61 4.35
C ALA A 176 -25.21 -4.62 4.48
#